data_83604837d653f3cffadead17b2d4fbd7
#
_entry.id   83604837d653f3cffadead17b2d4fbd7
#
_cell.length_a   1.000
_cell.length_b   1.000
_cell.length_c   1.000
_cell.angle_alpha   90.00
_cell.angle_beta   90.00
_cell.angle_gamma   90.00
#
_symmetry.space_group_name_H-M   'P 1'
#
loop_
_entity.id
_entity.type
_entity.pdbx_description
1 polymer ?
#
loop_
_entity_poly.entity_id
_entity_poly.type
_entity_poly.pdbx_seq_one_letter_code
_entity_poly.pdbx_strand_id
1 'polypeptide(L)'
;MSILCVIPVRGGSRGLPGKNIRLLGGHPLVAWTIQAALEAEEDLHVVVSTDSAEIAEVALRYGADVPGLRPAHLAQDSTPTEPVIEHVLAAERAAGVEPEGVMLLQATSPLRLPGTLDRAVRQFRDTGVDSLVGVVPVSPFLWRRPEDPDGEPIPDFDVTARKRRQDMSRADLRFRENGSLYVTRPWVYDRLHNRLGGRIGMLELDDLEGVDIDTELDFALAEQQMDQYLAVHKVLRHRSDLGAPRTAETPTTGPNRTPGGAQ
;
A
#
# COMPACT_ATOMS: atom_id res chain seq x y z
N MET A 1 14.13 10.72 9.34
CA MET A 1 14.36 10.05 8.03
C MET A 1 13.01 9.59 7.53
N SER A 2 12.64 9.94 6.29
CA SER A 2 11.33 9.63 5.71
C SER A 2 11.24 8.19 5.22
N ILE A 3 10.03 7.66 5.18
CA ILE A 3 9.70 6.39 4.51
C ILE A 3 9.25 6.69 3.10
N LEU A 4 9.87 6.09 2.09
CA LEU A 4 9.41 6.16 0.71
C LEU A 4 8.20 5.24 0.53
N CYS A 5 7.01 5.81 0.36
CA CYS A 5 5.77 5.06 0.16
C CYS A 5 5.49 4.95 -1.35
N VAL A 6 5.62 3.75 -1.90
CA VAL A 6 5.42 3.47 -3.33
C VAL A 6 4.12 2.74 -3.55
N ILE A 7 3.29 3.29 -4.43
CA ILE A 7 2.02 2.71 -4.88
C ILE A 7 2.15 2.35 -6.36
N PRO A 8 2.52 1.11 -6.71
CA PRO A 8 2.67 0.68 -8.09
C PRO A 8 1.30 0.36 -8.70
N VAL A 9 0.90 1.13 -9.71
CA VAL A 9 -0.38 0.98 -10.41
C VAL A 9 -0.15 1.05 -11.91
N ARG A 10 -0.53 0.00 -12.63
CA ARG A 10 -0.42 0.00 -14.09
C ARG A 10 -1.76 0.28 -14.76
N GLY A 11 -1.73 0.81 -15.99
CA GLY A 11 -2.93 1.06 -16.80
C GLY A 11 -3.65 -0.21 -17.23
N GLY A 12 -2.88 -1.26 -17.57
CA GLY A 12 -3.41 -2.56 -17.97
C GLY A 12 -3.70 -3.46 -16.76
N SER A 13 -4.95 -3.80 -16.50
CA SER A 13 -5.36 -4.75 -15.47
C SER A 13 -6.02 -5.96 -16.11
N ARG A 14 -5.47 -7.19 -15.90
CA ARG A 14 -5.99 -8.40 -16.57
C ARG A 14 -7.34 -8.85 -16.02
N GLY A 15 -7.48 -8.90 -14.70
CA GLY A 15 -8.69 -9.42 -14.06
C GLY A 15 -9.87 -8.46 -14.15
N LEU A 16 -9.61 -7.15 -14.09
CA LEU A 16 -10.63 -6.11 -14.11
C LEU A 16 -10.07 -4.88 -14.85
N PRO A 17 -10.36 -4.71 -16.15
CA PRO A 17 -9.87 -3.58 -16.93
C PRO A 17 -10.25 -2.23 -16.31
N GLY A 18 -9.27 -1.29 -16.26
CA GLY A 18 -9.49 0.02 -15.66
C GLY A 18 -9.69 0.02 -14.14
N LYS A 19 -9.46 -1.10 -13.46
CA LYS A 19 -9.70 -1.30 -12.04
C LYS A 19 -9.22 -0.12 -11.18
N ASN A 20 -8.02 0.35 -11.41
CA ASN A 20 -7.35 1.33 -10.54
C ASN A 20 -8.02 2.71 -10.52
N ILE A 21 -8.76 3.06 -11.56
CA ILE A 21 -9.52 4.32 -11.68
C ILE A 21 -11.03 4.10 -11.59
N ARG A 22 -11.51 2.87 -11.50
CA ARG A 22 -12.92 2.55 -11.27
C ARG A 22 -13.36 3.08 -9.90
N LEU A 23 -14.56 3.64 -9.84
CA LEU A 23 -15.08 4.25 -8.62
C LEU A 23 -15.51 3.19 -7.61
N LEU A 24 -14.92 3.25 -6.43
CA LEU A 24 -15.31 2.52 -5.23
C LEU A 24 -15.74 3.56 -4.19
N GLY A 25 -16.97 3.49 -3.69
CA GLY A 25 -17.48 4.48 -2.72
C GLY A 25 -17.39 5.94 -3.22
N GLY A 26 -17.48 6.17 -4.54
CA GLY A 26 -17.44 7.50 -5.16
C GLY A 26 -16.05 8.03 -5.50
N HIS A 27 -14.97 7.33 -5.15
CA HIS A 27 -13.59 7.71 -5.46
C HIS A 27 -12.88 6.64 -6.29
N PRO A 28 -11.91 7.00 -7.18
CA PRO A 28 -11.08 6.02 -7.88
C PRO A 28 -10.39 5.06 -6.90
N LEU A 29 -10.31 3.77 -7.25
CA LEU A 29 -9.74 2.74 -6.38
C LEU A 29 -8.36 3.14 -5.81
N VAL A 30 -7.46 3.64 -6.66
CA VAL A 30 -6.12 4.07 -6.25
C VAL A 30 -6.14 5.21 -5.24
N ALA A 31 -7.17 6.06 -5.29
CA ALA A 31 -7.29 7.24 -4.41
C ALA A 31 -7.41 6.85 -2.93
N TRP A 32 -8.03 5.72 -2.60
CA TRP A 32 -8.14 5.23 -1.23
C TRP A 32 -6.77 4.94 -0.62
N THR A 33 -5.89 4.31 -1.40
CA THR A 33 -4.52 4.02 -0.96
C THR A 33 -3.67 5.29 -0.84
N ILE A 34 -3.79 6.22 -1.78
CA ILE A 34 -3.10 7.51 -1.72
C ILE A 34 -3.53 8.29 -0.47
N GLN A 35 -4.83 8.35 -0.21
CA GLN A 35 -5.34 9.09 0.94
C GLN A 35 -4.93 8.47 2.27
N ALA A 36 -5.03 7.14 2.39
CA ALA A 36 -4.55 6.45 3.58
C ALA A 36 -3.07 6.74 3.87
N ALA A 37 -2.24 6.84 2.82
CA ALA A 37 -0.82 7.19 2.95
C ALA A 37 -0.58 8.66 3.32
N LEU A 38 -1.35 9.59 2.75
CA LEU A 38 -1.23 11.02 3.04
C LEU A 38 -1.83 11.44 4.39
N GLU A 39 -2.72 10.62 4.96
CA GLU A 39 -3.34 10.84 6.27
C GLU A 39 -2.52 10.23 7.42
N ALA A 40 -1.48 9.47 7.12
CA ALA A 40 -0.56 8.96 8.14
C ALA A 40 0.12 10.12 8.87
N GLU A 41 0.31 9.96 10.18
CA GLU A 41 1.06 10.89 11.03
C GLU A 41 2.57 10.77 10.84
N GLU A 42 3.02 9.58 10.42
CA GLU A 42 4.42 9.31 10.10
C GLU A 42 4.83 9.98 8.78
N ASP A 43 6.10 10.37 8.68
CA ASP A 43 6.66 11.06 7.50
C ASP A 43 6.79 10.08 6.32
N LEU A 44 5.75 10.06 5.47
CA LEU A 44 5.68 9.25 4.25
C LEU A 44 5.82 10.14 3.01
N HIS A 45 6.83 9.88 2.18
CA HIS A 45 6.91 10.42 0.82
C HIS A 45 6.11 9.53 -0.13
N VAL A 46 4.92 9.99 -0.56
CA VAL A 46 3.96 9.16 -1.31
C VAL A 46 4.16 9.32 -2.80
N VAL A 47 4.62 8.24 -3.44
CA VAL A 47 4.90 8.17 -4.88
C VAL A 47 4.02 7.13 -5.55
N VAL A 48 3.30 7.53 -6.59
CA VAL A 48 2.59 6.60 -7.49
C VAL A 48 3.44 6.32 -8.72
N SER A 49 3.76 5.05 -8.94
CA SER A 49 4.46 4.60 -10.15
C SER A 49 3.46 4.01 -11.12
N THR A 50 3.27 4.67 -12.27
CA THR A 50 2.31 4.24 -13.31
C THR A 50 2.84 4.49 -14.73
N ASP A 51 2.39 3.66 -15.67
CA ASP A 51 2.61 3.81 -17.11
C ASP A 51 1.44 4.54 -17.81
N SER A 52 0.35 4.81 -17.07
CA SER A 52 -0.87 5.44 -17.59
C SER A 52 -0.91 6.92 -17.23
N ALA A 53 -1.04 7.79 -18.26
CA ALA A 53 -1.21 9.23 -18.06
C ALA A 53 -2.51 9.55 -17.28
N GLU A 54 -3.57 8.78 -17.50
CA GLU A 54 -4.85 8.95 -16.81
C GLU A 54 -4.72 8.62 -15.30
N ILE A 55 -4.02 7.54 -14.96
CA ILE A 55 -3.75 7.20 -13.55
C ILE A 55 -2.83 8.24 -12.92
N ALA A 56 -1.83 8.73 -13.65
CA ALA A 56 -0.93 9.79 -13.18
C ALA A 56 -1.70 11.06 -12.85
N GLU A 57 -2.63 11.48 -13.72
CA GLU A 57 -3.49 12.63 -13.47
C GLU A 57 -4.35 12.46 -12.21
N VAL A 58 -4.95 11.28 -12.03
CA VAL A 58 -5.70 10.95 -10.82
C VAL A 58 -4.78 11.03 -9.60
N ALA A 59 -3.60 10.41 -9.64
CA ALA A 59 -2.66 10.38 -8.52
C ALA A 59 -2.24 11.80 -8.08
N LEU A 60 -1.87 12.64 -9.04
CA LEU A 60 -1.51 14.05 -8.79
C LEU A 60 -2.69 14.83 -8.20
N ARG A 61 -3.91 14.63 -8.70
CA ARG A 61 -5.12 15.27 -8.17
C ARG A 61 -5.38 14.91 -6.72
N TYR A 62 -5.06 13.69 -6.32
CA TYR A 62 -5.21 13.22 -4.93
C TYR A 62 -3.98 13.49 -4.06
N GLY A 63 -2.95 14.14 -4.59
CA GLY A 63 -1.82 14.69 -3.83
C GLY A 63 -0.61 13.77 -3.70
N ALA A 64 -0.56 12.67 -4.44
CA ALA A 64 0.66 11.85 -4.54
C ALA A 64 1.63 12.42 -5.58
N ASP A 65 2.91 12.16 -5.41
CA ASP A 65 3.92 12.48 -6.41
C ASP A 65 3.95 11.44 -7.54
N VAL A 66 4.16 11.92 -8.76
CA VAL A 66 4.38 11.09 -9.96
C VAL A 66 5.60 11.65 -10.68
N PRO A 67 6.81 11.15 -10.40
CA PRO A 67 8.05 11.72 -10.95
C PRO A 67 8.18 11.56 -12.46
N GLY A 68 7.36 10.71 -13.08
CA GLY A 68 7.29 10.46 -14.50
C GLY A 68 6.54 9.16 -14.81
N LEU A 69 6.20 8.95 -16.08
CA LEU A 69 5.57 7.70 -16.47
C LEU A 69 6.59 6.55 -16.41
N ARG A 70 6.15 5.44 -15.83
CA ARG A 70 6.93 4.21 -15.73
C ARG A 70 7.31 3.69 -17.11
N PRO A 71 8.57 3.32 -17.35
CA PRO A 71 8.99 2.71 -18.61
C PRO A 71 8.18 1.46 -18.97
N ALA A 72 7.82 1.31 -20.23
CA ALA A 72 6.93 0.25 -20.71
C ALA A 72 7.43 -1.18 -20.36
N HIS A 73 8.75 -1.41 -20.32
CA HIS A 73 9.30 -2.71 -19.94
C HIS A 73 9.05 -3.06 -18.45
N LEU A 74 8.76 -2.07 -17.60
CA LEU A 74 8.37 -2.26 -16.19
C LEU A 74 6.85 -2.31 -15.99
N ALA A 75 6.06 -2.20 -17.06
CA ALA A 75 4.61 -2.22 -17.02
C ALA A 75 3.99 -3.46 -17.67
N GLN A 76 4.80 -4.44 -18.05
CA GLN A 76 4.33 -5.69 -18.66
C GLN A 76 3.59 -6.57 -17.65
N ASP A 77 2.72 -7.42 -18.16
CA ASP A 77 1.96 -8.38 -17.34
C ASP A 77 2.83 -9.35 -16.55
N SER A 78 4.00 -9.67 -17.08
CA SER A 78 4.99 -10.57 -16.46
C SER A 78 5.97 -9.84 -15.55
N THR A 79 5.94 -8.51 -15.49
CA THR A 79 6.86 -7.74 -14.65
C THR A 79 6.46 -7.87 -13.18
N PRO A 80 7.33 -8.41 -12.32
CA PRO A 80 7.08 -8.42 -10.88
C PRO A 80 7.12 -7.00 -10.31
N THR A 81 6.69 -6.85 -9.06
CA THR A 81 6.60 -5.53 -8.42
C THR A 81 7.97 -4.97 -8.03
N GLU A 82 8.92 -5.84 -7.70
CA GLU A 82 10.22 -5.44 -7.17
C GLU A 82 11.02 -4.52 -8.11
N PRO A 83 11.18 -4.81 -9.40
CA PRO A 83 11.83 -3.90 -10.35
C PRO A 83 11.16 -2.52 -10.44
N VAL A 84 9.85 -2.44 -10.18
CA VAL A 84 9.14 -1.15 -10.14
C VAL A 84 9.54 -0.35 -8.91
N ILE A 85 9.66 -1.00 -7.76
CA ILE A 85 10.12 -0.36 -6.52
C ILE A 85 11.57 0.10 -6.66
N GLU A 86 12.43 -0.77 -7.19
CA GLU A 86 13.85 -0.47 -7.44
C GLU A 86 14.02 0.75 -8.36
N HIS A 87 13.18 0.86 -9.39
CA HIS A 87 13.18 2.01 -10.30
C HIS A 87 12.83 3.32 -9.57
N VAL A 88 11.81 3.31 -8.69
CA VAL A 88 11.44 4.49 -7.90
C VAL A 88 12.54 4.83 -6.89
N LEU A 89 13.07 3.83 -6.18
CA LEU A 89 14.16 4.00 -5.22
C LEU A 89 15.42 4.59 -5.88
N ALA A 90 15.75 4.13 -7.09
CA ALA A 90 16.87 4.69 -7.85
C ALA A 90 16.64 6.16 -8.25
N ALA A 91 15.41 6.54 -8.58
CA ALA A 91 15.06 7.93 -8.88
C ALA A 91 15.19 8.84 -7.65
N GLU A 92 14.75 8.40 -6.48
CA GLU A 92 14.91 9.11 -5.22
C GLU A 92 16.40 9.35 -4.88
N ARG A 93 17.19 8.29 -5.00
CA ARG A 93 18.65 8.38 -4.77
C ARG A 93 19.34 9.32 -5.75
N ALA A 94 18.91 9.33 -7.01
CA ALA A 94 19.43 10.29 -8.00
C ALA A 94 19.08 11.74 -7.65
N ALA A 95 17.98 11.96 -6.93
CA ALA A 95 17.61 13.26 -6.37
C ALA A 95 18.30 13.57 -5.02
N GLY A 96 19.18 12.68 -4.53
CA GLY A 96 19.95 12.84 -3.30
C GLY A 96 19.19 12.40 -2.03
N VAL A 97 18.08 11.65 -2.17
CA VAL A 97 17.28 11.16 -1.05
C VAL A 97 17.54 9.67 -0.82
N GLU A 98 18.02 9.33 0.38
CA GLU A 98 18.13 7.92 0.82
C GLU A 98 17.06 7.66 1.89
N PRO A 99 16.01 6.90 1.58
CA PRO A 99 14.95 6.64 2.53
C PRO A 99 15.39 5.65 3.63
N GLU A 100 14.81 5.78 4.83
CA GLU A 100 15.03 4.82 5.93
C GLU A 100 14.46 3.44 5.60
N GLY A 101 13.33 3.43 4.92
CA GLY A 101 12.60 2.25 4.49
C GLY A 101 11.73 2.55 3.28
N VAL A 102 11.34 1.51 2.59
CA VAL A 102 10.40 1.55 1.47
C VAL A 102 9.11 0.89 1.90
N MET A 103 8.02 1.64 1.90
CA MET A 103 6.67 1.13 2.12
C MET A 103 6.04 0.84 0.76
N LEU A 104 5.70 -0.41 0.49
CA LEU A 104 4.93 -0.81 -0.68
C LEU A 104 3.46 -0.96 -0.27
N LEU A 105 2.57 -0.23 -0.96
CA LEU A 105 1.12 -0.34 -0.79
C LEU A 105 0.48 -0.75 -2.11
N GLN A 106 -0.30 -1.84 -2.12
CA GLN A 106 -1.07 -2.21 -3.30
C GLN A 106 -2.43 -1.50 -3.31
N ALA A 107 -2.80 -0.91 -4.45
CA ALA A 107 -4.09 -0.24 -4.62
C ALA A 107 -5.29 -1.21 -4.58
N THR A 108 -5.04 -2.50 -4.79
CA THR A 108 -6.04 -3.56 -4.72
C THR A 108 -6.58 -3.82 -3.31
N SER A 109 -5.88 -3.35 -2.28
CA SER A 109 -6.31 -3.43 -0.88
C SER A 109 -6.70 -2.03 -0.38
N PRO A 110 -7.89 -1.50 -0.73
CA PRO A 110 -8.25 -0.10 -0.50
C PRO A 110 -8.66 0.20 0.95
N LEU A 111 -9.12 -0.80 1.71
CA LEU A 111 -9.77 -0.60 3.00
C LEU A 111 -8.76 -0.61 4.16
N ARG A 112 -7.85 0.36 4.18
CA ARG A 112 -6.88 0.52 5.29
C ARG A 112 -7.47 1.34 6.41
N LEU A 113 -7.36 0.83 7.65
CA LEU A 113 -7.83 1.53 8.83
C LEU A 113 -6.91 2.70 9.21
N PRO A 114 -7.44 3.82 9.77
CA PRO A 114 -6.62 4.90 10.28
C PRO A 114 -5.60 4.41 11.30
N GLY A 115 -4.37 4.94 11.18
CA GLY A 115 -3.25 4.58 12.06
C GLY A 115 -2.58 3.24 11.74
N THR A 116 -3.08 2.46 10.76
CA THR A 116 -2.42 1.20 10.36
C THR A 116 -1.03 1.44 9.78
N LEU A 117 -0.87 2.45 8.93
CA LEU A 117 0.43 2.78 8.36
C LEU A 117 1.40 3.31 9.42
N ASP A 118 0.90 4.10 10.37
CA ASP A 118 1.68 4.59 11.51
C ASP A 118 2.14 3.44 12.42
N ARG A 119 1.25 2.48 12.69
CA ARG A 119 1.62 1.25 13.43
C ARG A 119 2.71 0.47 12.70
N ALA A 120 2.62 0.38 11.37
CA ALA A 120 3.62 -0.32 10.56
C ALA A 120 5.00 0.33 10.67
N VAL A 121 5.07 1.65 10.52
CA VAL A 121 6.35 2.40 10.62
C VAL A 121 6.92 2.30 12.03
N ARG A 122 6.10 2.52 13.06
CA ARG A 122 6.54 2.38 14.46
C ARG A 122 7.04 0.97 14.76
N GLN A 123 6.29 -0.06 14.39
CA GLN A 123 6.72 -1.44 14.62
C GLN A 123 8.00 -1.78 13.85
N PHE A 124 8.15 -1.32 12.62
CA PHE A 124 9.37 -1.50 11.82
C PHE A 124 10.59 -0.90 12.50
N ARG A 125 10.47 0.33 13.03
CA ARG A 125 11.53 1.02 13.76
C ARG A 125 11.84 0.37 15.11
N ASP A 126 10.82 0.12 15.92
CA ASP A 126 10.96 -0.38 17.30
C ASP A 126 11.54 -1.80 17.35
N THR A 127 11.14 -2.65 16.41
CA THR A 127 11.64 -4.04 16.34
C THR A 127 12.97 -4.15 15.61
N GLY A 128 13.32 -3.15 14.79
CA GLY A 128 14.52 -3.13 13.96
C GLY A 128 14.58 -4.28 12.96
N VAL A 129 13.44 -4.80 12.50
CA VAL A 129 13.38 -5.81 11.44
C VAL A 129 13.86 -5.25 10.09
N ASP A 130 14.28 -6.12 9.19
CA ASP A 130 14.71 -5.71 7.86
C ASP A 130 13.54 -5.58 6.90
N SER A 131 12.48 -6.34 7.13
CA SER A 131 11.20 -6.22 6.43
C SER A 131 10.03 -6.54 7.36
N LEU A 132 8.91 -5.88 7.12
CA LEU A 132 7.64 -6.05 7.82
C LEU A 132 6.56 -6.33 6.77
N VAL A 133 5.72 -7.33 6.99
CA VAL A 133 4.58 -7.68 6.11
C VAL A 133 3.27 -7.54 6.86
N GLY A 134 2.30 -6.88 6.23
CA GLY A 134 0.91 -6.87 6.67
C GLY A 134 0.23 -8.21 6.41
N VAL A 135 -0.40 -8.77 7.43
CA VAL A 135 -1.07 -10.07 7.36
C VAL A 135 -2.43 -10.01 8.04
N VAL A 136 -3.37 -10.80 7.54
CA VAL A 136 -4.70 -10.96 8.15
C VAL A 136 -4.84 -12.36 8.73
N PRO A 137 -5.52 -12.51 9.89
CA PRO A 137 -5.77 -13.83 10.44
C PRO A 137 -6.68 -14.65 9.53
N VAL A 138 -6.42 -15.95 9.45
CA VAL A 138 -7.25 -16.89 8.69
C VAL A 138 -7.58 -18.11 9.54
N SER A 139 -8.56 -18.89 9.07
CA SER A 139 -8.85 -20.18 9.72
C SER A 139 -7.59 -21.04 9.77
N PRO A 140 -7.22 -21.63 10.91
CA PRO A 140 -6.02 -22.46 11.03
C PRO A 140 -6.17 -23.84 10.38
N PHE A 141 -7.36 -24.20 9.90
CA PHE A 141 -7.63 -25.51 9.30
C PHE A 141 -7.28 -25.50 7.81
N LEU A 142 -5.97 -25.36 7.51
CA LEU A 142 -5.43 -25.33 6.16
C LEU A 142 -5.02 -26.73 5.71
N TRP A 143 -5.10 -26.96 4.39
CA TRP A 143 -4.71 -28.19 3.75
C TRP A 143 -3.79 -27.88 2.57
N ARG A 144 -2.78 -28.72 2.36
CA ARG A 144 -1.90 -28.67 1.18
C ARG A 144 -2.18 -29.86 0.27
N ARG A 145 -2.07 -29.63 -1.03
CA ARG A 145 -2.03 -30.73 -1.98
C ARG A 145 -0.65 -31.39 -1.90
N PRO A 146 -0.56 -32.74 -1.97
CA PRO A 146 0.73 -33.41 -2.09
C PRO A 146 1.37 -33.11 -3.45
N GLU A 147 2.67 -33.34 -3.59
CA GLU A 147 3.36 -33.25 -4.87
C GLU A 147 2.90 -34.37 -5.81
N ASP A 148 2.68 -35.59 -5.28
CA ASP A 148 2.07 -36.72 -6.01
C ASP A 148 0.57 -36.40 -6.22
N PRO A 149 0.08 -36.34 -7.48
CA PRO A 149 -1.34 -36.08 -7.78
C PRO A 149 -2.30 -37.13 -7.15
N ASP A 150 -1.85 -38.35 -6.95
CA ASP A 150 -2.61 -39.43 -6.34
C ASP A 150 -2.40 -39.54 -4.80
N GLY A 151 -1.56 -38.67 -4.24
CA GLY A 151 -1.25 -38.64 -2.82
C GLY A 151 -2.40 -38.06 -1.96
N GLU A 152 -2.37 -38.39 -0.67
CA GLU A 152 -3.35 -37.90 0.28
C GLU A 152 -3.15 -36.41 0.60
N PRO A 153 -4.23 -35.62 0.76
CA PRO A 153 -4.16 -34.24 1.21
C PRO A 153 -3.47 -34.11 2.58
N ILE A 154 -2.61 -33.12 2.73
CA ILE A 154 -1.79 -32.89 3.92
C ILE A 154 -2.42 -31.79 4.77
N PRO A 155 -2.94 -32.08 5.98
CA PRO A 155 -3.42 -31.04 6.88
C PRO A 155 -2.27 -30.26 7.53
N ASP A 156 -2.49 -28.98 7.78
CA ASP A 156 -1.56 -28.09 8.48
C ASP A 156 -1.88 -28.01 9.99
N PHE A 157 -2.66 -28.97 10.47
CA PHE A 157 -3.12 -29.08 11.87
C PHE A 157 -3.29 -30.55 12.25
N ASP A 158 -3.34 -30.85 13.54
CA ASP A 158 -3.61 -32.21 14.02
C ASP A 158 -5.10 -32.55 13.82
N VAL A 159 -5.39 -33.45 12.86
CA VAL A 159 -6.76 -33.90 12.55
C VAL A 159 -7.37 -34.72 13.66
N THR A 160 -6.56 -35.37 14.50
CA THR A 160 -7.00 -36.23 15.60
C THR A 160 -7.27 -35.46 16.88
N ALA A 161 -6.66 -34.28 17.02
CA ALA A 161 -6.78 -33.38 18.17
C ALA A 161 -7.23 -31.96 17.74
N ARG A 162 -8.26 -31.88 16.88
CA ARG A 162 -8.78 -30.62 16.37
C ARG A 162 -9.27 -29.70 17.48
N LYS A 163 -8.57 -28.59 17.69
CA LYS A 163 -8.91 -27.60 18.71
C LYS A 163 -10.13 -26.75 18.31
N ARG A 164 -10.97 -26.37 19.28
CA ARG A 164 -11.97 -25.33 19.09
C ARG A 164 -11.27 -23.95 19.05
N ARG A 165 -11.88 -22.95 18.42
CA ARG A 165 -11.27 -21.61 18.29
C ARG A 165 -10.89 -21.01 19.64
N GLN A 166 -11.73 -21.16 20.66
CA GLN A 166 -11.47 -20.64 22.01
C GLN A 166 -10.34 -21.36 22.77
N ASP A 167 -9.94 -22.55 22.30
CA ASP A 167 -8.87 -23.34 22.92
C ASP A 167 -7.54 -23.19 22.16
N MET A 168 -7.50 -22.36 21.12
CA MET A 168 -6.32 -22.14 20.30
C MET A 168 -5.35 -21.21 21.02
N SER A 169 -4.07 -21.59 21.00
CA SER A 169 -2.95 -20.76 21.42
C SER A 169 -2.45 -19.89 20.25
N ARG A 170 -1.56 -18.96 20.55
CA ARG A 170 -0.91 -18.14 19.54
C ARG A 170 -0.19 -18.96 18.45
N ALA A 171 0.35 -20.11 18.79
CA ALA A 171 1.02 -21.01 17.87
C ALA A 171 0.07 -21.72 16.88
N ASP A 172 -1.21 -21.78 17.19
CA ASP A 172 -2.24 -22.39 16.35
C ASP A 172 -2.77 -21.40 15.30
N LEU A 173 -2.54 -20.10 15.46
CA LEU A 173 -3.01 -19.08 14.53
C LEU A 173 -2.29 -19.18 13.19
N ARG A 174 -3.02 -18.87 12.13
CA ARG A 174 -2.49 -18.77 10.76
C ARG A 174 -2.85 -17.41 10.20
N PHE A 175 -1.97 -16.92 9.35
CA PHE A 175 -2.11 -15.61 8.75
C PHE A 175 -1.94 -15.72 7.23
N ARG A 176 -2.63 -14.89 6.51
CA ARG A 176 -2.51 -14.73 5.07
C ARG A 176 -1.93 -13.36 4.76
N GLU A 177 -0.90 -13.33 3.95
CA GLU A 177 -0.42 -12.14 3.27
C GLU A 177 -1.45 -11.72 2.21
N ASN A 178 -1.90 -10.46 2.25
CA ASN A 178 -2.90 -9.96 1.32
C ASN A 178 -2.39 -8.86 0.39
N GLY A 179 -1.09 -8.59 0.41
CA GLY A 179 -0.49 -7.56 -0.43
C GLY A 179 -0.70 -6.12 0.02
N SER A 180 -1.50 -5.89 1.05
CA SER A 180 -1.88 -4.54 1.46
C SER A 180 -0.70 -3.66 1.82
N LEU A 181 0.29 -4.21 2.54
CA LEU A 181 1.35 -3.43 3.18
C LEU A 181 2.64 -4.23 3.35
N TYR A 182 3.76 -3.60 2.93
CA TYR A 182 5.12 -4.02 3.27
C TYR A 182 5.93 -2.81 3.68
N VAL A 183 6.84 -2.94 4.63
CA VAL A 183 7.87 -1.93 4.94
C VAL A 183 9.22 -2.63 4.95
N THR A 184 10.14 -2.20 4.09
CA THR A 184 11.36 -2.96 3.83
C THR A 184 12.56 -2.02 3.77
N ARG A 185 13.69 -2.41 4.38
CA ARG A 185 14.93 -1.66 4.27
C ARG A 185 15.44 -1.66 2.83
N PRO A 186 15.96 -0.53 2.31
CA PRO A 186 16.42 -0.42 0.92
C PRO A 186 17.40 -1.52 0.51
N TRP A 187 18.31 -1.93 1.41
CA TRP A 187 19.31 -2.96 1.12
C TRP A 187 18.71 -4.32 0.71
N VAL A 188 17.47 -4.61 1.13
CA VAL A 188 16.80 -5.87 0.77
C VAL A 188 16.46 -5.86 -0.72
N TYR A 189 15.98 -4.73 -1.24
CA TYR A 189 15.80 -4.55 -2.69
C TYR A 189 17.14 -4.59 -3.42
N ASP A 190 18.16 -3.88 -2.92
CA ASP A 190 19.47 -3.79 -3.56
C ASP A 190 20.20 -5.13 -3.70
N ARG A 191 20.02 -6.03 -2.74
CA ARG A 191 20.81 -7.28 -2.65
C ARG A 191 20.00 -8.54 -2.94
N LEU A 192 18.73 -8.52 -2.59
CA LEU A 192 17.87 -9.70 -2.68
C LEU A 192 16.82 -9.57 -3.77
N HIS A 193 16.66 -8.38 -4.35
CA HIS A 193 15.63 -8.08 -5.37
C HIS A 193 14.25 -8.57 -4.93
N ASN A 194 13.91 -8.33 -3.65
CA ASN A 194 12.69 -8.84 -3.02
C ASN A 194 12.12 -7.79 -2.06
N ARG A 195 10.80 -7.85 -1.82
CA ARG A 195 10.11 -7.04 -0.83
C ARG A 195 10.23 -7.59 0.59
N LEU A 196 10.65 -8.83 0.74
CA LEU A 196 10.87 -9.50 2.02
C LEU A 196 12.27 -10.11 2.07
N GLY A 197 12.96 -9.89 3.17
CA GLY A 197 14.30 -10.44 3.39
C GLY A 197 14.87 -10.04 4.74
N GLY A 198 16.00 -10.61 5.09
CA GLY A 198 16.62 -10.42 6.39
C GLY A 198 15.74 -10.92 7.54
N ARG A 199 15.67 -10.17 8.63
CA ARG A 199 14.77 -10.45 9.73
C ARG A 199 13.37 -9.91 9.40
N ILE A 200 12.40 -10.82 9.24
CA ILE A 200 11.03 -10.50 8.83
C ILE A 200 10.13 -10.40 10.06
N GLY A 201 9.39 -9.29 10.17
CA GLY A 201 8.31 -9.08 11.13
C GLY A 201 6.94 -9.19 10.46
N MET A 202 5.90 -9.44 11.25
CA MET A 202 4.50 -9.41 10.80
C MET A 202 3.73 -8.35 11.55
N LEU A 203 2.93 -7.57 10.82
CA LEU A 203 1.91 -6.68 11.36
C LEU A 203 0.54 -7.31 11.13
N GLU A 204 -0.15 -7.62 12.20
CA GLU A 204 -1.52 -8.12 12.14
C GLU A 204 -2.48 -6.97 11.80
N LEU A 205 -3.21 -7.14 10.71
CA LEU A 205 -4.22 -6.22 10.20
C LEU A 205 -5.60 -6.67 10.66
N ASP A 206 -6.56 -5.75 10.65
CA ASP A 206 -7.97 -6.05 10.89
C ASP A 206 -8.55 -6.88 9.72
N ASP A 207 -9.56 -7.69 9.99
CA ASP A 207 -10.24 -8.48 8.95
C ASP A 207 -10.79 -7.61 7.82
N LEU A 208 -11.24 -6.39 8.12
CA LEU A 208 -11.72 -5.43 7.13
C LEU A 208 -10.60 -4.98 6.16
N GLU A 209 -9.35 -4.94 6.63
CA GLU A 209 -8.19 -4.62 5.81
C GLU A 209 -7.75 -5.81 4.92
N GLY A 210 -8.40 -6.96 5.10
CA GLY A 210 -8.13 -8.19 4.34
C GLY A 210 -8.66 -8.21 2.91
N VAL A 211 -9.37 -7.18 2.48
CA VAL A 211 -9.91 -7.04 1.11
C VAL A 211 -8.77 -6.92 0.11
N ASP A 212 -8.86 -7.72 -0.96
CA ASP A 212 -7.98 -7.66 -2.12
C ASP A 212 -8.83 -7.81 -3.39
N ILE A 213 -8.82 -6.79 -4.24
CA ILE A 213 -9.72 -6.69 -5.41
C ILE A 213 -9.00 -7.14 -6.66
N ASP A 214 -9.29 -8.35 -7.12
CA ASP A 214 -8.77 -8.91 -8.37
C ASP A 214 -9.85 -9.23 -9.40
N THR A 215 -11.08 -9.47 -8.97
CA THR A 215 -12.22 -9.84 -9.80
C THR A 215 -13.39 -8.89 -9.61
N GLU A 216 -14.41 -8.98 -10.49
CA GLU A 216 -15.68 -8.25 -10.33
C GLU A 216 -16.40 -8.62 -9.03
N LEU A 217 -16.29 -9.87 -8.59
CA LEU A 217 -16.88 -10.31 -7.32
C LEU A 217 -16.21 -9.62 -6.14
N ASP A 218 -14.85 -9.54 -6.14
CA ASP A 218 -14.12 -8.85 -5.08
C ASP A 218 -14.50 -7.38 -5.03
N PHE A 219 -14.66 -6.75 -6.22
CA PHE A 219 -15.07 -5.35 -6.31
C PHE A 219 -16.46 -5.14 -5.71
N ALA A 220 -17.44 -5.99 -6.05
CA ALA A 220 -18.79 -5.92 -5.50
C ALA A 220 -18.82 -6.16 -3.97
N LEU A 221 -17.98 -7.06 -3.47
CA LEU A 221 -17.85 -7.30 -2.02
C LEU A 221 -17.21 -6.08 -1.33
N ALA A 222 -16.21 -5.46 -1.94
CA ALA A 222 -15.60 -4.24 -1.42
C ALA A 222 -16.62 -3.08 -1.37
N GLU A 223 -17.48 -2.94 -2.40
CA GLU A 223 -18.56 -1.94 -2.39
C GLU A 223 -19.52 -2.14 -1.22
N GLN A 224 -19.90 -3.38 -0.91
CA GLN A 224 -20.77 -3.68 0.24
C GLN A 224 -20.11 -3.38 1.58
N GLN A 225 -18.79 -3.57 1.68
CA GLN A 225 -18.03 -3.27 2.90
C GLN A 225 -17.73 -1.78 3.07
N MET A 226 -17.86 -1.00 2.00
CA MET A 226 -17.52 0.43 2.01
C MET A 226 -18.35 1.21 3.02
N ASP A 227 -19.62 0.90 3.22
CA ASP A 227 -20.47 1.58 4.20
C ASP A 227 -19.97 1.34 5.63
N GLN A 228 -19.57 0.13 5.96
CA GLN A 228 -18.98 -0.21 7.26
C GLN A 228 -17.63 0.51 7.42
N TYR A 229 -16.79 0.45 6.40
CA TYR A 229 -15.51 1.15 6.37
C TYR A 229 -15.68 2.66 6.61
N LEU A 230 -16.58 3.32 5.88
CA LEU A 230 -16.87 4.75 6.03
C LEU A 230 -17.51 5.11 7.38
N ALA A 231 -18.24 4.19 7.99
CA ALA A 231 -18.80 4.41 9.32
C ALA A 231 -17.70 4.44 10.38
N VAL A 232 -16.67 3.61 10.26
CA VAL A 232 -15.47 3.63 11.10
C VAL A 232 -14.61 4.87 10.78
N HIS A 233 -14.59 5.28 9.52
CA HIS A 233 -13.76 6.38 8.99
C HIS A 233 -14.57 7.65 8.73
N LYS A 234 -15.11 8.28 9.77
CA LYS A 234 -15.84 9.56 9.67
C LYS A 234 -15.02 10.67 8.97
N VAL A 235 -13.71 10.56 8.98
CA VAL A 235 -12.80 11.58 8.37
C VAL A 235 -12.96 11.67 6.86
N LEU A 236 -13.16 10.54 6.16
CA LEU A 236 -13.36 10.54 4.70
C LEU A 236 -14.73 11.08 4.27
N ARG A 237 -15.75 10.96 5.12
CA ARG A 237 -17.09 11.52 4.83
C ARG A 237 -17.16 13.05 4.82
N HIS A 238 -16.26 13.73 5.52
CA HIS A 238 -16.23 15.21 5.56
C HIS A 238 -15.36 15.82 4.44
N ARG A 239 -14.67 15.01 3.66
CA ARG A 239 -13.83 15.48 2.56
C ARG A 239 -14.43 15.23 1.17
N SER A 240 -15.77 15.28 1.03
CA SER A 240 -16.43 15.37 -0.28
C SER A 240 -15.95 16.56 -1.15
N ASP A 241 -15.14 17.46 -0.58
CA ASP A 241 -14.53 18.60 -1.26
C ASP A 241 -13.09 18.35 -1.79
N LEU A 242 -12.56 17.13 -1.72
CA LEU A 242 -11.22 16.81 -2.24
C LEU A 242 -11.11 16.80 -3.78
N GLY A 243 -12.09 17.37 -4.47
CA GLY A 243 -12.00 17.71 -5.89
C GLY A 243 -11.31 19.04 -6.18
N ALA A 244 -10.97 19.85 -5.18
CA ALA A 244 -10.28 21.11 -5.39
C ALA A 244 -8.76 20.87 -5.35
N PRO A 245 -8.00 21.28 -6.41
CA PRO A 245 -6.55 21.24 -6.37
C PRO A 245 -6.07 22.09 -5.19
N ARG A 246 -5.11 21.59 -4.41
CA ARG A 246 -4.35 22.43 -3.48
C ARG A 246 -3.77 23.56 -4.32
N THR A 247 -4.31 24.78 -4.19
CA THR A 247 -3.67 25.96 -4.71
C THR A 247 -2.34 26.09 -3.97
N ALA A 248 -1.24 25.95 -4.72
CA ALA A 248 0.08 26.29 -4.21
C ALA A 248 0.00 27.73 -3.67
N GLU A 249 0.24 27.90 -2.39
CA GLU A 249 0.38 29.24 -1.82
C GLU A 249 1.54 29.92 -2.53
N THR A 250 1.21 30.89 -3.38
CA THR A 250 2.18 31.77 -4.01
C THR A 250 2.87 32.53 -2.88
N PRO A 251 4.20 32.52 -2.79
CA PRO A 251 4.88 33.33 -1.79
C PRO A 251 4.55 34.79 -2.06
N THR A 252 3.89 35.44 -1.10
CA THR A 252 3.61 36.89 -1.10
C THR A 252 4.96 37.63 -1.11
N THR A 253 5.30 38.18 -2.27
CA THR A 253 6.39 39.15 -2.38
C THR A 253 5.97 40.39 -1.55
N GLY A 254 6.68 40.60 -0.45
CA GLY A 254 6.53 41.79 0.39
C GLY A 254 6.83 43.08 -0.39
N PRO A 255 6.28 44.18 0.05
CA PRO A 255 6.34 45.44 -0.69
C PRO A 255 7.79 45.95 -0.77
N ASN A 256 8.21 46.27 -1.99
CA ASN A 256 9.45 46.88 -2.37
C ASN A 256 9.62 48.27 -1.63
N ARG A 257 10.57 48.32 -0.69
CA ARG A 257 10.94 49.61 -0.06
C ARG A 257 11.78 50.43 -1.05
N THR A 258 11.23 51.48 -1.58
CA THR A 258 11.93 52.53 -2.30
C THR A 258 12.93 53.22 -1.38
N PRO A 259 14.19 53.45 -1.74
CA PRO A 259 15.10 54.28 -0.99
C PRO A 259 14.79 55.75 -1.27
N GLY A 260 14.34 56.45 -0.23
CA GLY A 260 14.17 57.90 -0.26
C GLY A 260 15.54 58.58 -0.32
N GLY A 261 15.67 59.55 -1.23
CA GLY A 261 16.82 60.38 -1.36
C GLY A 261 16.99 61.29 -0.15
N ALA A 262 18.26 61.49 0.20
CA ALA A 262 18.68 62.54 1.12
C ALA A 262 19.30 63.69 0.34
N GLN A 263 18.85 64.87 0.71
CA GLN A 263 19.65 66.08 0.55
C GLN A 263 20.65 66.18 1.68
#